data_cfdd766759a6dc6b41b7c4f4c821b280
#
_entry.id   cfdd766759a6dc6b41b7c4f4c821b280
#
_cell.length_a   1.000
_cell.length_b   1.000
_cell.length_c   1.000
_cell.angle_alpha   90.00
_cell.angle_beta   90.00
_cell.angle_gamma   90.00
#
_symmetry.space_group_name_H-M   'P 1'
#
loop_
_entity.id
_entity.type
_entity.pdbx_description
1 polymer ?
#
loop_
_entity_poly.entity_id
_entity_poly.type
_entity_poly.pdbx_seq_one_letter_code
_entity_poly.pdbx_strand_id
1 'polypeptide(L)'
;MTDPVRRLLLIKPSSLGDIVHAMPTLAALRERFPQARVTWLVKRQWAPLVEVIAGVDQVCSVSEGLRGWLGRVPDLRAAGFDLVVDLQGLFRSGAMARLSGCDRRIGFANAREGSSLFYTQRVAVPPAPMHAVDRYLLVAEALGATRPTQPRFEFVDRAEDRQAVETMLSRAGVAPHQPWVAMNVSARWETKRWPPQHFAEAADRLSQAHALPVVLIGGPAERAESLAVTALMRTKAIDLTGQTPVGLLPGLLRRASLLVTNDSGPMHIAAAVGTPVVALFGPTDPVKTGPYGKGHVVLSHAVECRPCFRRDCARAVPLECLTAVRPEQVVRAVEQQLERSQKPGSL
;
A
#
# COMPACT_ATOMS: atom_id res chain seq x y z
N MET A 1 14.41 5.79 -34.36
CA MET A 1 14.07 4.53 -33.66
C MET A 1 14.77 4.57 -32.31
N THR A 2 14.03 4.57 -31.20
CA THR A 2 14.65 4.55 -29.86
C THR A 2 15.19 3.14 -29.62
N ASP A 3 16.43 3.04 -29.12
CA ASP A 3 17.07 1.77 -28.81
C ASP A 3 16.19 0.90 -27.89
N PRO A 4 16.18 -0.42 -28.09
CA PRO A 4 15.36 -1.33 -27.32
C PRO A 4 15.75 -1.28 -25.83
N VAL A 5 14.78 -1.13 -24.93
CA VAL A 5 15.02 -1.19 -23.48
C VAL A 5 15.14 -2.66 -23.08
N ARG A 6 16.31 -3.07 -22.63
CA ARG A 6 16.59 -4.44 -22.13
C ARG A 6 16.77 -4.49 -20.60
N ARG A 7 17.20 -3.38 -19.99
CA ARG A 7 17.45 -3.26 -18.54
C ARG A 7 16.82 -1.98 -18.01
N LEU A 8 15.80 -2.15 -17.20
CA LEU A 8 15.02 -1.06 -16.63
C LEU A 8 15.22 -1.00 -15.11
N LEU A 9 15.58 0.17 -14.59
CA LEU A 9 15.58 0.44 -13.16
C LEU A 9 14.32 1.21 -12.78
N LEU A 10 13.47 0.61 -11.93
CA LEU A 10 12.33 1.28 -11.30
C LEU A 10 12.71 1.71 -9.88
N ILE A 11 12.61 3.00 -9.59
CA ILE A 11 12.94 3.57 -8.28
C ILE A 11 11.66 3.94 -7.53
N LYS A 12 11.28 3.14 -6.55
CA LYS A 12 10.19 3.43 -5.60
C LYS A 12 10.52 2.82 -4.24
N PRO A 13 11.35 3.51 -3.43
CA PRO A 13 11.93 2.96 -2.20
C PRO A 13 10.93 2.82 -1.05
N SER A 14 9.89 3.63 -1.01
CA SER A 14 8.87 3.70 0.07
C SER A 14 7.71 4.63 -0.32
N SER A 15 6.58 4.68 0.40
CA SER A 15 6.20 3.81 1.51
C SER A 15 5.49 2.56 1.01
N LEU A 16 5.00 1.71 1.92
CA LEU A 16 4.29 0.47 1.58
C LEU A 16 3.17 0.70 0.55
N GLY A 17 2.25 1.64 0.84
CA GLY A 17 1.15 1.98 -0.08
C GLY A 17 1.64 2.53 -1.41
N ASP A 18 2.69 3.37 -1.41
CA ASP A 18 3.26 3.90 -2.64
C ASP A 18 3.92 2.83 -3.53
N ILE A 19 4.48 1.76 -2.92
CA ILE A 19 4.99 0.59 -3.66
C ILE A 19 3.84 -0.10 -4.37
N VAL A 20 2.73 -0.34 -3.68
CA VAL A 20 1.53 -0.93 -4.27
C VAL A 20 0.97 -0.05 -5.39
N HIS A 21 0.90 1.27 -5.18
CA HIS A 21 0.44 2.21 -6.22
C HIS A 21 1.31 2.20 -7.49
N ALA A 22 2.58 1.79 -7.40
CA ALA A 22 3.48 1.72 -8.54
C ALA A 22 3.31 0.42 -9.36
N MET A 23 2.61 -0.60 -8.85
CA MET A 23 2.44 -1.89 -9.53
C MET A 23 1.77 -1.76 -10.91
N PRO A 24 0.66 -0.99 -11.09
CA PRO A 24 0.08 -0.82 -12.42
C PRO A 24 1.01 -0.15 -13.42
N THR A 25 1.87 0.76 -12.96
CA THR A 25 2.90 1.36 -13.82
C THR A 25 3.94 0.31 -14.24
N LEU A 26 4.37 -0.56 -13.32
CA LEU A 26 5.24 -1.69 -13.68
C LEU A 26 4.57 -2.59 -14.71
N ALA A 27 3.30 -2.97 -14.52
CA ALA A 27 2.57 -3.81 -15.48
C ALA A 27 2.51 -3.16 -16.88
N ALA A 28 2.20 -1.87 -16.96
CA ALA A 28 2.20 -1.13 -18.22
C ALA A 28 3.59 -1.03 -18.89
N LEU A 29 4.65 -0.87 -18.07
CA LEU A 29 6.03 -0.87 -18.56
C LEU A 29 6.46 -2.25 -19.07
N ARG A 30 6.01 -3.33 -18.42
CA ARG A 30 6.26 -4.72 -18.89
C ARG A 30 5.59 -5.00 -20.23
N GLU A 31 4.38 -4.50 -20.45
CA GLU A 31 3.70 -4.60 -21.76
C GLU A 31 4.43 -3.79 -22.84
N ARG A 32 4.90 -2.60 -22.48
CA ARG A 32 5.62 -1.72 -23.42
C ARG A 32 7.02 -2.23 -23.76
N PHE A 33 7.68 -2.85 -22.77
CA PHE A 33 9.05 -3.37 -22.88
C PHE A 33 9.12 -4.84 -22.44
N PRO A 34 8.51 -5.77 -23.17
CA PRO A 34 8.32 -7.16 -22.73
C PRO A 34 9.61 -7.92 -22.50
N GLN A 35 10.70 -7.50 -23.16
CA GLN A 35 12.02 -8.13 -23.01
C GLN A 35 12.92 -7.43 -21.98
N ALA A 36 12.44 -6.33 -21.36
CA ALA A 36 13.23 -5.61 -20.39
C ALA A 36 13.34 -6.40 -19.08
N ARG A 37 14.55 -6.58 -18.57
CA ARG A 37 14.77 -7.03 -17.20
C ARG A 37 14.55 -5.87 -16.25
N VAL A 38 13.61 -6.00 -15.34
CA VAL A 38 13.23 -4.95 -14.39
C VAL A 38 13.92 -5.17 -13.06
N THR A 39 14.74 -4.21 -12.64
CA THR A 39 15.30 -4.11 -11.30
C THR A 39 14.51 -3.06 -10.53
N TRP A 40 14.00 -3.40 -9.33
CA TRP A 40 13.28 -2.46 -8.46
C TRP A 40 14.17 -2.03 -7.29
N LEU A 41 14.47 -0.73 -7.19
CA LEU A 41 15.18 -0.16 -6.05
C LEU A 41 14.19 0.17 -4.93
N VAL A 42 14.37 -0.47 -3.77
CA VAL A 42 13.45 -0.40 -2.63
C VAL A 42 14.21 -0.36 -1.30
N LYS A 43 13.63 0.21 -0.25
CA LYS A 43 14.17 0.07 1.12
C LYS A 43 14.11 -1.38 1.58
N ARG A 44 15.17 -1.83 2.27
CA ARG A 44 15.35 -3.23 2.73
C ARG A 44 14.10 -3.80 3.41
N GLN A 45 13.44 -3.03 4.28
CA GLN A 45 12.24 -3.49 4.99
C GLN A 45 11.06 -3.86 4.08
N TRP A 46 11.00 -3.35 2.86
CA TRP A 46 9.95 -3.63 1.89
C TRP A 46 10.39 -4.60 0.78
N ALA A 47 11.66 -5.02 0.78
CA ALA A 47 12.18 -5.94 -0.23
C ALA A 47 11.35 -7.24 -0.31
N PRO A 48 10.96 -7.90 0.80
CA PRO A 48 10.16 -9.12 0.72
C PRO A 48 8.78 -8.93 0.07
N LEU A 49 8.18 -7.72 0.16
CA LEU A 49 6.95 -7.43 -0.58
C LEU A 49 7.21 -7.28 -2.08
N VAL A 50 8.30 -6.61 -2.45
CA VAL A 50 8.64 -6.38 -3.87
C VAL A 50 9.04 -7.69 -4.56
N GLU A 51 9.64 -8.64 -3.85
CA GLU A 51 9.99 -9.98 -4.33
C GLU A 51 8.79 -10.84 -4.73
N VAL A 52 7.60 -10.50 -4.23
CA VAL A 52 6.35 -11.17 -4.61
C VAL A 52 5.49 -10.34 -5.58
N ILE A 53 5.98 -9.21 -6.09
CA ILE A 53 5.29 -8.44 -7.13
C ILE A 53 5.62 -9.06 -8.50
N ALA A 54 4.57 -9.40 -9.26
CA ALA A 54 4.74 -9.94 -10.61
C ALA A 54 5.40 -8.91 -11.53
N GLY A 55 6.33 -9.37 -12.35
CA GLY A 55 7.05 -8.51 -13.30
C GLY A 55 8.31 -7.85 -12.74
N VAL A 56 8.70 -8.10 -11.50
CA VAL A 56 10.01 -7.73 -10.94
C VAL A 56 10.97 -8.89 -11.15
N ASP A 57 12.08 -8.65 -11.84
CA ASP A 57 13.10 -9.69 -12.08
C ASP A 57 14.20 -9.64 -11.01
N GLN A 58 14.47 -8.46 -10.46
CA GLN A 58 15.50 -8.26 -9.45
C GLN A 58 15.14 -7.16 -8.46
N VAL A 59 15.41 -7.40 -7.19
CA VAL A 59 15.24 -6.41 -6.13
C VAL A 59 16.60 -5.86 -5.70
N CYS A 60 16.76 -4.54 -5.84
CA CYS A 60 17.92 -3.81 -5.32
C CYS A 60 17.51 -3.14 -3.99
N SER A 61 17.86 -3.76 -2.86
CA SER A 61 17.49 -3.21 -1.56
C SER A 61 18.54 -2.23 -1.02
N VAL A 62 18.06 -1.10 -0.46
CA VAL A 62 18.89 -0.09 0.19
C VAL A 62 18.61 -0.04 1.69
N SER A 63 19.67 0.06 2.48
CA SER A 63 19.57 0.31 3.92
C SER A 63 19.31 1.79 4.19
N GLU A 64 18.93 2.12 5.41
CA GLU A 64 18.75 3.51 5.82
C GLU A 64 20.09 4.24 5.90
N GLY A 65 20.02 5.58 5.84
CA GLY A 65 21.19 6.45 5.85
C GLY A 65 21.92 6.54 4.50
N LEU A 66 22.81 7.54 4.40
CA LEU A 66 23.51 7.87 3.15
C LEU A 66 24.42 6.74 2.67
N ARG A 67 25.13 6.09 3.59
CA ARG A 67 26.05 4.97 3.26
C ARG A 67 25.33 3.79 2.63
N GLY A 68 24.11 3.44 3.10
CA GLY A 68 23.33 2.35 2.56
C GLY A 68 22.88 2.60 1.11
N TRP A 69 22.66 3.85 0.75
CA TRP A 69 22.30 4.25 -0.62
C TRP A 69 23.54 4.32 -1.52
N LEU A 70 24.58 5.01 -1.10
CA LEU A 70 25.81 5.16 -1.89
C LEU A 70 26.52 3.82 -2.11
N GLY A 71 26.44 2.90 -1.16
CA GLY A 71 26.99 1.54 -1.30
C GLY A 71 26.37 0.73 -2.45
N ARG A 72 25.22 1.14 -2.99
CA ARG A 72 24.59 0.48 -4.15
C ARG A 72 24.97 1.10 -5.50
N VAL A 73 25.65 2.24 -5.50
CA VAL A 73 26.02 2.92 -6.76
C VAL A 73 26.91 2.05 -7.66
N PRO A 74 27.93 1.32 -7.16
CA PRO A 74 28.72 0.44 -8.01
C PRO A 74 27.86 -0.65 -8.70
N ASP A 75 26.94 -1.28 -7.94
CA ASP A 75 26.06 -2.32 -8.47
C ASP A 75 25.13 -1.76 -9.56
N LEU A 76 24.54 -0.57 -9.32
CA LEU A 76 23.66 0.08 -10.29
C LEU A 76 24.40 0.48 -11.58
N ARG A 77 25.65 0.93 -11.49
CA ARG A 77 26.48 1.25 -12.65
C ARG A 77 26.86 -0.01 -13.44
N ALA A 78 27.28 -1.04 -12.74
CA ALA A 78 27.64 -2.31 -13.35
C ALA A 78 26.47 -2.99 -14.07
N ALA A 79 25.24 -2.76 -13.59
CA ALA A 79 24.03 -3.26 -14.21
C ALA A 79 23.77 -2.67 -15.61
N GLY A 80 24.27 -1.46 -15.92
CA GLY A 80 24.16 -0.82 -17.23
C GLY A 80 22.73 -0.66 -17.72
N PHE A 81 21.92 0.08 -16.98
CA PHE A 81 20.51 0.30 -17.32
C PHE A 81 20.32 1.16 -18.57
N ASP A 82 19.34 0.78 -19.41
CA ASP A 82 18.96 1.52 -20.62
C ASP A 82 17.91 2.60 -20.31
N LEU A 83 17.14 2.39 -19.21
CA LEU A 83 16.09 3.30 -18.76
C LEU A 83 15.99 3.28 -17.23
N VAL A 84 15.90 4.46 -16.62
CA VAL A 84 15.58 4.64 -15.21
C VAL A 84 14.26 5.38 -15.07
N VAL A 85 13.34 4.81 -14.30
CA VAL A 85 12.03 5.37 -13.97
C VAL A 85 11.99 5.69 -12.48
N ASP A 86 11.98 6.98 -12.12
CA ASP A 86 11.86 7.42 -10.73
C ASP A 86 10.43 7.86 -10.41
N LEU A 87 9.71 7.02 -9.68
CA LEU A 87 8.35 7.29 -9.17
C LEU A 87 8.37 7.90 -7.77
N GLN A 88 9.53 8.05 -7.13
CA GLN A 88 9.65 8.64 -5.79
C GLN A 88 9.68 10.17 -5.84
N GLY A 89 10.49 10.75 -6.73
CA GLY A 89 10.57 12.19 -6.93
C GLY A 89 11.12 12.97 -5.74
N LEU A 90 12.13 12.44 -5.05
CA LEU A 90 12.88 13.11 -3.98
C LEU A 90 14.35 13.22 -4.37
N PHE A 91 15.09 14.16 -3.78
CA PHE A 91 16.51 14.37 -4.09
C PHE A 91 17.31 13.07 -4.09
N ARG A 92 17.14 12.24 -3.07
CA ARG A 92 17.87 10.98 -2.93
C ARG A 92 17.59 9.98 -4.06
N SER A 93 16.33 9.86 -4.49
CA SER A 93 15.97 8.96 -5.59
C SER A 93 16.45 9.49 -6.95
N GLY A 94 16.32 10.79 -7.18
CA GLY A 94 16.87 11.45 -8.38
C GLY A 94 18.39 11.34 -8.47
N ALA A 95 19.10 11.53 -7.34
CA ALA A 95 20.53 11.33 -7.28
C ALA A 95 20.94 9.88 -7.63
N MET A 96 20.23 8.87 -7.11
CA MET A 96 20.47 7.47 -7.47
C MET A 96 20.22 7.22 -8.97
N ALA A 97 19.15 7.81 -9.53
CA ALA A 97 18.90 7.75 -10.96
C ALA A 97 20.08 8.31 -11.77
N ARG A 98 20.65 9.45 -11.36
CA ARG A 98 21.82 10.05 -12.01
C ARG A 98 23.09 9.23 -11.81
N LEU A 99 23.33 8.74 -10.60
CA LEU A 99 24.52 7.97 -10.22
C LEU A 99 24.52 6.56 -10.83
N SER A 100 23.38 6.03 -11.29
CA SER A 100 23.32 4.75 -12.02
C SER A 100 24.11 4.76 -13.34
N GLY A 101 24.43 5.96 -13.84
CA GLY A 101 25.13 6.12 -15.12
C GLY A 101 24.22 6.05 -16.36
N CYS A 102 22.92 5.77 -16.19
CA CYS A 102 21.97 5.69 -17.30
C CYS A 102 21.67 7.09 -17.87
N ASP A 103 21.65 7.20 -19.22
CA ASP A 103 21.36 8.48 -19.91
C ASP A 103 19.87 8.77 -19.99
N ARG A 104 19.00 7.75 -20.05
CA ARG A 104 17.54 7.91 -20.11
C ARG A 104 16.92 7.81 -18.72
N ARG A 105 16.64 8.96 -18.12
CA ARG A 105 16.08 9.04 -16.76
C ARG A 105 14.78 9.82 -16.80
N ILE A 106 13.67 9.20 -16.39
CA ILE A 106 12.36 9.81 -16.39
C ILE A 106 11.78 9.92 -14.98
N GLY A 107 11.12 11.02 -14.70
CA GLY A 107 10.39 11.27 -13.46
C GLY A 107 9.47 12.47 -13.61
N PHE A 108 8.82 12.88 -12.52
CA PHE A 108 7.83 13.96 -12.55
C PHE A 108 8.47 15.35 -12.66
N ALA A 109 7.86 16.23 -13.46
CA ALA A 109 8.29 17.63 -13.56
C ALA A 109 8.13 18.39 -12.22
N ASN A 110 7.08 18.06 -11.44
CA ASN A 110 6.80 18.62 -10.12
C ASN A 110 7.40 17.79 -8.98
N ALA A 111 8.47 17.04 -9.24
CA ALA A 111 9.21 16.31 -8.23
C ALA A 111 9.81 17.27 -7.21
N ARG A 112 9.87 16.81 -5.94
CA ARG A 112 10.29 17.65 -4.80
C ARG A 112 11.81 17.67 -4.62
N GLU A 113 12.29 18.56 -3.76
CA GLU A 113 13.70 18.64 -3.33
C GLU A 113 14.66 18.80 -4.51
N GLY A 114 14.23 19.42 -5.62
CA GLY A 114 15.05 19.60 -6.82
C GLY A 114 15.34 18.32 -7.61
N SER A 115 14.70 17.21 -7.30
CA SER A 115 14.99 15.91 -7.96
C SER A 115 14.71 15.91 -9.46
N SER A 116 13.82 16.80 -9.94
CA SER A 116 13.55 16.96 -11.38
C SER A 116 14.78 17.35 -12.21
N LEU A 117 15.81 17.93 -11.58
CA LEU A 117 17.08 18.28 -12.25
C LEU A 117 17.90 17.06 -12.67
N PHE A 118 17.66 15.90 -12.06
CA PHE A 118 18.34 14.66 -12.38
C PHE A 118 17.74 13.91 -13.58
N TYR A 119 16.55 14.32 -14.05
CA TYR A 119 15.83 13.62 -15.12
C TYR A 119 16.16 14.24 -16.49
N THR A 120 16.31 13.37 -17.48
CA THR A 120 16.45 13.77 -18.90
C THR A 120 15.08 13.93 -19.57
N GLN A 121 14.05 13.24 -19.03
CA GLN A 121 12.66 13.41 -19.43
C GLN A 121 11.80 13.69 -18.20
N ARG A 122 10.98 14.74 -18.25
CA ARG A 122 10.13 15.18 -17.15
C ARG A 122 8.67 15.07 -17.55
N VAL A 123 7.88 14.36 -16.74
CA VAL A 123 6.46 14.15 -16.99
C VAL A 123 5.65 15.21 -16.28
N ALA A 124 4.86 15.96 -17.03
CA ALA A 124 3.92 16.93 -16.46
C ALA A 124 2.78 16.20 -15.73
N VAL A 125 2.40 16.73 -14.56
CA VAL A 125 1.25 16.21 -13.79
C VAL A 125 0.15 17.26 -13.89
N PRO A 126 -1.05 16.89 -14.34
CA PRO A 126 -2.20 17.78 -14.38
C PRO A 126 -2.50 18.39 -13.00
N PRO A 127 -2.99 19.63 -12.92
CA PRO A 127 -3.30 20.28 -11.64
C PRO A 127 -4.52 19.67 -10.93
N ALA A 128 -5.38 18.99 -11.67
CA ALA A 128 -6.56 18.33 -11.10
C ALA A 128 -6.17 17.23 -10.08
N PRO A 129 -6.90 17.11 -8.97
CA PRO A 129 -6.71 16.01 -8.04
C PRO A 129 -6.82 14.66 -8.74
N MET A 130 -5.83 13.81 -8.54
CA MET A 130 -5.82 12.45 -9.10
C MET A 130 -5.24 11.46 -8.10
N HIS A 131 -5.65 10.20 -8.23
CA HIS A 131 -5.13 9.13 -7.40
C HIS A 131 -3.64 8.86 -7.70
N ALA A 132 -2.89 8.43 -6.69
CA ALA A 132 -1.46 8.14 -6.84
C ALA A 132 -1.15 7.09 -7.92
N VAL A 133 -2.02 6.09 -8.10
CA VAL A 133 -1.94 5.10 -9.19
C VAL A 133 -1.99 5.78 -10.55
N ASP A 134 -3.00 6.63 -10.76
CA ASP A 134 -3.19 7.35 -12.04
C ASP A 134 -2.04 8.30 -12.32
N ARG A 135 -1.52 8.95 -11.28
CA ARG A 135 -0.34 9.80 -11.38
C ARG A 135 0.90 9.02 -11.82
N TYR A 136 1.11 7.81 -11.28
CA TYR A 136 2.28 7.01 -11.67
C TYR A 136 2.15 6.48 -13.09
N LEU A 137 0.94 6.12 -13.55
CA LEU A 137 0.69 5.69 -14.92
C LEU A 137 1.06 6.75 -15.97
N LEU A 138 0.99 8.05 -15.65
CA LEU A 138 1.46 9.12 -16.55
C LEU A 138 2.91 8.91 -17.02
N VAL A 139 3.76 8.30 -16.17
CA VAL A 139 5.16 8.02 -16.53
C VAL A 139 5.25 6.90 -17.56
N ALA A 140 4.43 5.85 -17.41
CA ALA A 140 4.37 4.78 -18.40
C ALA A 140 3.82 5.29 -19.77
N GLU A 141 2.77 6.11 -19.72
CA GLU A 141 2.21 6.75 -20.92
C GLU A 141 3.24 7.62 -21.66
N ALA A 142 4.02 8.41 -20.90
CA ALA A 142 5.09 9.24 -21.47
C ALA A 142 6.21 8.41 -22.13
N LEU A 143 6.30 7.11 -21.79
CA LEU A 143 7.20 6.14 -22.42
C LEU A 143 6.54 5.35 -23.56
N GLY A 144 5.29 5.71 -23.93
CA GLY A 144 4.53 5.09 -25.00
C GLY A 144 3.81 3.80 -24.60
N ALA A 145 3.60 3.55 -23.31
CA ALA A 145 2.70 2.49 -22.85
C ALA A 145 1.24 2.92 -23.02
N THR A 146 0.38 1.97 -23.35
CA THR A 146 -1.07 2.20 -23.39
C THR A 146 -1.60 2.27 -21.95
N ARG A 147 -2.44 3.28 -21.65
CA ARG A 147 -3.10 3.34 -20.35
C ARG A 147 -4.09 2.19 -20.21
N PRO A 148 -3.95 1.36 -19.18
CA PRO A 148 -4.88 0.25 -18.97
C PRO A 148 -6.26 0.79 -18.55
N THR A 149 -7.33 0.21 -19.07
CA THR A 149 -8.72 0.51 -18.63
C THR A 149 -8.96 0.05 -17.20
N GLN A 150 -8.30 -1.03 -16.81
CA GLN A 150 -8.28 -1.55 -15.43
C GLN A 150 -6.82 -1.75 -15.00
N PRO A 151 -6.30 -0.89 -14.12
CA PRO A 151 -4.95 -1.03 -13.58
C PRO A 151 -4.77 -2.37 -12.85
N ARG A 152 -3.71 -3.11 -13.19
CA ARG A 152 -3.44 -4.44 -12.64
C ARG A 152 -2.49 -4.38 -11.46
N PHE A 153 -2.84 -5.12 -10.41
CA PHE A 153 -2.04 -5.31 -9.21
C PHE A 153 -1.80 -6.81 -9.06
N GLU A 154 -0.66 -7.29 -9.51
CA GLU A 154 -0.39 -8.72 -9.56
C GLU A 154 0.71 -9.11 -8.57
N PHE A 155 0.36 -9.92 -7.59
CA PHE A 155 1.31 -10.59 -6.72
C PHE A 155 1.49 -12.04 -7.16
N VAL A 156 2.72 -12.52 -7.14
CA VAL A 156 3.04 -13.92 -7.41
C VAL A 156 2.40 -14.79 -6.32
N ASP A 157 1.63 -15.78 -6.75
CA ASP A 157 0.94 -16.71 -5.85
C ASP A 157 1.75 -18.01 -5.73
N ARG A 158 2.64 -18.07 -4.74
CA ARG A 158 3.50 -19.23 -4.48
C ARG A 158 2.79 -20.24 -3.57
N ALA A 159 2.95 -21.52 -3.84
CA ALA A 159 2.35 -22.58 -3.01
C ALA A 159 2.87 -22.55 -1.57
N GLU A 160 4.17 -22.28 -1.39
CA GLU A 160 4.79 -22.13 -0.08
C GLU A 160 4.23 -20.95 0.72
N ASP A 161 3.94 -19.81 0.08
CA ASP A 161 3.35 -18.64 0.73
C ASP A 161 1.91 -18.92 1.17
N ARG A 162 1.11 -19.59 0.32
CA ARG A 162 -0.24 -20.04 0.70
C ARG A 162 -0.21 -20.98 1.89
N GLN A 163 0.67 -21.98 1.87
CA GLN A 163 0.82 -22.93 2.98
C GLN A 163 1.27 -22.23 4.27
N ALA A 164 2.18 -21.25 4.18
CA ALA A 164 2.63 -20.47 5.33
C ALA A 164 1.48 -19.67 5.95
N VAL A 165 0.64 -19.02 5.12
CA VAL A 165 -0.54 -18.27 5.56
C VAL A 165 -1.57 -19.20 6.22
N GLU A 166 -1.91 -20.35 5.61
CA GLU A 166 -2.86 -21.31 6.20
C GLU A 166 -2.35 -21.85 7.52
N THR A 167 -1.06 -22.18 7.61
CA THR A 167 -0.42 -22.61 8.86
C THR A 167 -0.49 -21.54 9.95
N MET A 168 -0.24 -20.28 9.59
CA MET A 168 -0.32 -19.15 10.51
C MET A 168 -1.75 -18.96 11.04
N LEU A 169 -2.74 -18.95 10.16
CA LEU A 169 -4.15 -18.82 10.52
C LEU A 169 -4.64 -19.97 11.40
N SER A 170 -4.31 -21.21 11.05
CA SER A 170 -4.66 -22.40 11.82
C SER A 170 -4.07 -22.37 13.23
N ARG A 171 -2.78 -22.02 13.37
CA ARG A 171 -2.13 -21.87 14.69
C ARG A 171 -2.76 -20.76 15.53
N ALA A 172 -3.28 -19.74 14.87
CA ALA A 172 -3.98 -18.63 15.52
C ALA A 172 -5.44 -18.97 15.89
N GLY A 173 -5.95 -20.14 15.47
CA GLY A 173 -7.30 -20.60 15.78
C GLY A 173 -8.36 -20.21 14.75
N VAL A 174 -7.97 -19.78 13.55
CA VAL A 174 -8.89 -19.59 12.41
C VAL A 174 -9.00 -20.93 11.67
N ALA A 175 -10.21 -21.48 11.60
CA ALA A 175 -10.45 -22.74 10.92
C ALA A 175 -10.28 -22.60 9.39
N PRO A 176 -9.93 -23.68 8.66
CA PRO A 176 -9.88 -23.66 7.22
C PRO A 176 -11.21 -23.17 6.63
N HIS A 177 -11.12 -22.26 5.65
CA HIS A 177 -12.27 -21.62 4.99
C HIS A 177 -13.23 -20.82 5.88
N GLN A 178 -12.95 -20.68 7.17
CA GLN A 178 -13.74 -19.82 8.04
C GLN A 178 -13.60 -18.35 7.57
N PRO A 179 -14.73 -17.63 7.36
CA PRO A 179 -14.69 -16.20 7.12
C PRO A 179 -14.22 -15.45 8.37
N TRP A 180 -13.41 -14.41 8.17
CA TRP A 180 -12.89 -13.58 9.25
C TRP A 180 -12.61 -12.15 8.75
N VAL A 181 -12.58 -11.21 9.69
CA VAL A 181 -12.33 -9.80 9.41
C VAL A 181 -10.91 -9.45 9.84
N ALA A 182 -10.10 -8.94 8.90
CA ALA A 182 -8.83 -8.32 9.22
C ALA A 182 -9.05 -6.92 9.81
N MET A 183 -8.24 -6.53 10.80
CA MET A 183 -8.30 -5.20 11.38
C MET A 183 -6.88 -4.65 11.57
N ASN A 184 -6.56 -3.53 10.88
CA ASN A 184 -5.30 -2.81 11.09
C ASN A 184 -5.57 -1.54 11.88
N VAL A 185 -5.18 -1.55 13.14
CA VAL A 185 -5.51 -0.49 14.11
C VAL A 185 -4.49 0.64 14.16
N SER A 186 -3.35 0.49 13.48
CA SER A 186 -2.28 1.46 13.47
C SER A 186 -2.23 2.28 12.19
N ALA A 187 -1.52 3.38 12.22
CA ALA A 187 -1.09 4.17 11.09
C ALA A 187 0.19 4.94 11.46
N ARG A 188 0.97 5.34 10.45
CA ARG A 188 2.25 6.04 10.63
C ARG A 188 2.13 7.36 11.41
N TRP A 189 1.00 8.08 11.25
CA TRP A 189 0.72 9.32 11.97
C TRP A 189 -0.37 9.06 13.00
N GLU A 190 -0.21 9.59 14.20
CA GLU A 190 -1.23 9.51 15.26
C GLU A 190 -2.56 10.13 14.81
N THR A 191 -2.50 11.25 14.07
CA THR A 191 -3.67 11.91 13.51
C THR A 191 -4.47 11.07 12.51
N LYS A 192 -3.94 9.95 12.05
CA LYS A 192 -4.63 8.97 11.19
C LYS A 192 -5.21 7.79 11.96
N ARG A 193 -5.00 7.70 13.27
CA ARG A 193 -5.43 6.56 14.09
C ARG A 193 -6.81 6.82 14.65
N TRP A 194 -7.74 5.96 14.31
CA TRP A 194 -9.05 5.92 14.94
C TRP A 194 -8.89 5.48 16.39
N PRO A 195 -9.69 5.98 17.34
CA PRO A 195 -9.52 5.69 18.78
C PRO A 195 -9.52 4.18 19.06
N PRO A 196 -8.62 3.66 19.92
CA PRO A 196 -8.56 2.24 20.25
C PRO A 196 -9.86 1.73 20.87
N GLN A 197 -10.59 2.56 21.61
CA GLN A 197 -11.92 2.24 22.18
C GLN A 197 -12.94 1.95 21.07
N HIS A 198 -12.92 2.71 20.00
CA HIS A 198 -13.82 2.53 18.86
C HIS A 198 -13.49 1.26 18.07
N PHE A 199 -12.19 0.93 17.88
CA PHE A 199 -11.77 -0.34 17.29
C PHE A 199 -12.23 -1.52 18.13
N ALA A 200 -12.03 -1.48 19.46
CA ALA A 200 -12.43 -2.53 20.37
C ALA A 200 -13.95 -2.75 20.32
N GLU A 201 -14.74 -1.67 20.39
CA GLU A 201 -16.19 -1.75 20.33
C GLU A 201 -16.69 -2.30 18.99
N ALA A 202 -16.11 -1.86 17.86
CA ALA A 202 -16.46 -2.39 16.54
C ALA A 202 -16.12 -3.89 16.44
N ALA A 203 -14.95 -4.31 16.92
CA ALA A 203 -14.51 -5.69 16.94
C ALA A 203 -15.45 -6.59 17.79
N ASP A 204 -15.83 -6.12 18.99
CA ASP A 204 -16.75 -6.84 19.86
C ASP A 204 -18.12 -7.03 19.20
N ARG A 205 -18.68 -5.98 18.60
CA ARG A 205 -19.97 -6.04 17.89
C ARG A 205 -19.92 -7.03 16.71
N LEU A 206 -18.86 -6.98 15.89
CA LEU A 206 -18.69 -7.90 14.76
C LEU A 206 -18.58 -9.36 15.23
N SER A 207 -17.80 -9.63 16.29
CA SER A 207 -17.64 -10.95 16.84
C SER A 207 -18.93 -11.50 17.45
N GLN A 208 -19.71 -10.66 18.15
CA GLN A 208 -20.96 -11.06 18.80
C GLN A 208 -22.10 -11.28 17.82
N ALA A 209 -22.28 -10.35 16.84
CA ALA A 209 -23.40 -10.40 15.91
C ALA A 209 -23.28 -11.48 14.83
N HIS A 210 -22.04 -11.75 14.41
CA HIS A 210 -21.79 -12.59 13.20
C HIS A 210 -20.92 -13.81 13.48
N ALA A 211 -20.48 -14.03 14.73
CA ALA A 211 -19.50 -15.07 15.08
C ALA A 211 -18.23 -15.03 14.20
N LEU A 212 -17.88 -13.85 13.68
CA LEU A 212 -16.72 -13.63 12.82
C LEU A 212 -15.47 -13.40 13.68
N PRO A 213 -14.43 -14.21 13.54
CA PRO A 213 -13.15 -13.89 14.16
C PRO A 213 -12.62 -12.56 13.66
N VAL A 214 -12.19 -11.71 14.58
CA VAL A 214 -11.43 -10.50 14.29
C VAL A 214 -9.95 -10.79 14.46
N VAL A 215 -9.18 -10.58 13.39
CA VAL A 215 -7.73 -10.80 13.35
C VAL A 215 -7.04 -9.45 13.23
N LEU A 216 -6.33 -9.05 14.27
CA LEU A 216 -5.51 -7.84 14.24
C LEU A 216 -4.24 -8.12 13.45
N ILE A 217 -3.89 -7.19 12.56
CA ILE A 217 -2.69 -7.24 11.72
C ILE A 217 -1.90 -5.96 11.83
N GLY A 218 -0.59 -6.06 11.68
CA GLY A 218 0.31 -4.91 11.72
C GLY A 218 1.77 -5.34 11.74
N GLY A 219 2.67 -4.37 11.58
CA GLY A 219 4.11 -4.60 11.73
C GLY A 219 4.55 -4.72 13.20
N PRO A 220 5.79 -5.17 13.47
CA PRO A 220 6.30 -5.32 14.85
C PRO A 220 6.28 -4.01 15.67
N ALA A 221 6.47 -2.86 15.01
CA ALA A 221 6.44 -1.55 15.65
C ALA A 221 5.03 -1.09 16.05
N GLU A 222 3.98 -1.79 15.61
CA GLU A 222 2.57 -1.45 15.82
C GLU A 222 1.93 -2.29 16.95
N ARG A 223 2.76 -3.05 17.68
CA ARG A 223 2.29 -3.96 18.73
C ARG A 223 1.65 -3.23 19.93
N ALA A 224 2.11 -2.03 20.24
CA ALA A 224 1.55 -1.24 21.33
C ALA A 224 0.09 -0.82 21.03
N GLU A 225 -0.21 -0.42 19.80
CA GLU A 225 -1.55 -0.06 19.37
C GLU A 225 -2.50 -1.26 19.37
N SER A 226 -2.01 -2.41 18.90
CA SER A 226 -2.77 -3.67 18.95
C SER A 226 -3.12 -4.07 20.39
N LEU A 227 -2.14 -4.03 21.28
CA LEU A 227 -2.36 -4.33 22.71
C LEU A 227 -3.34 -3.35 23.36
N ALA A 228 -3.29 -2.06 22.99
CA ALA A 228 -4.26 -1.08 23.51
C ALA A 228 -5.70 -1.39 23.10
N VAL A 229 -5.91 -1.93 21.90
CA VAL A 229 -7.24 -2.35 21.42
C VAL A 229 -7.66 -3.64 22.13
N THR A 230 -6.81 -4.66 22.15
CA THR A 230 -7.16 -5.96 22.76
C THR A 230 -7.44 -5.87 24.25
N ALA A 231 -6.78 -4.96 24.97
CA ALA A 231 -7.03 -4.70 26.39
C ALA A 231 -8.41 -4.09 26.67
N LEU A 232 -9.04 -3.47 25.67
CA LEU A 232 -10.37 -2.84 25.77
C LEU A 232 -11.48 -3.75 25.25
N MET A 233 -11.15 -4.81 24.50
CA MET A 233 -12.13 -5.75 23.95
C MET A 233 -12.71 -6.66 25.04
N ARG A 234 -14.00 -6.98 24.88
CA ARG A 234 -14.73 -7.97 25.70
C ARG A 234 -14.70 -9.35 25.08
N THR A 235 -14.56 -9.42 23.76
CA THR A 235 -14.39 -10.66 23.00
C THR A 235 -12.90 -10.96 22.78
N LYS A 236 -12.58 -12.21 22.48
CA LYS A 236 -11.19 -12.60 22.19
C LYS A 236 -10.85 -12.24 20.75
N ALA A 237 -9.91 -11.33 20.54
CA ALA A 237 -9.28 -11.11 19.23
C ALA A 237 -8.11 -12.08 19.03
N ILE A 238 -7.83 -12.35 17.76
CA ILE A 238 -6.61 -12.99 17.29
C ILE A 238 -5.62 -11.90 16.94
N ASP A 239 -4.46 -11.84 17.59
CA ASP A 239 -3.45 -10.82 17.32
C ASP A 239 -2.25 -11.41 16.56
N LEU A 240 -2.17 -11.12 15.27
CA LEU A 240 -1.05 -11.43 14.39
C LEU A 240 -0.10 -10.23 14.17
N THR A 241 -0.24 -9.15 14.95
CA THR A 241 0.62 -7.98 14.85
C THR A 241 2.08 -8.33 15.13
N GLY A 242 2.96 -8.00 14.20
CA GLY A 242 4.37 -8.35 14.25
C GLY A 242 4.72 -9.80 13.91
N GLN A 243 3.72 -10.62 13.58
CA GLN A 243 3.91 -12.04 13.28
C GLN A 243 3.80 -12.35 11.78
N THR A 244 3.32 -11.41 10.98
CA THR A 244 3.15 -11.57 9.53
C THR A 244 4.32 -10.93 8.79
N PRO A 245 5.21 -11.71 8.15
CA PRO A 245 6.19 -11.17 7.22
C PRO A 245 5.51 -10.36 6.11
N VAL A 246 6.07 -9.22 5.75
CA VAL A 246 5.42 -8.30 4.79
C VAL A 246 5.20 -8.93 3.41
N GLY A 247 6.03 -9.87 3.00
CA GLY A 247 5.85 -10.65 1.76
C GLY A 247 4.63 -11.59 1.78
N LEU A 248 4.20 -12.04 2.96
CA LEU A 248 3.01 -12.89 3.12
C LEU A 248 1.71 -12.08 3.28
N LEU A 249 1.82 -10.77 3.52
CA LEU A 249 0.64 -9.92 3.76
C LEU A 249 -0.38 -9.92 2.59
N PRO A 250 0.03 -9.94 1.30
CA PRO A 250 -0.92 -10.09 0.19
C PRO A 250 -1.73 -11.39 0.27
N GLY A 251 -1.08 -12.51 0.55
CA GLY A 251 -1.72 -13.82 0.73
C GLY A 251 -2.66 -13.85 1.93
N LEU A 252 -2.23 -13.28 3.06
CA LEU A 252 -3.06 -13.19 4.27
C LEU A 252 -4.32 -12.34 4.02
N LEU A 253 -4.18 -11.18 3.41
CA LEU A 253 -5.31 -10.30 3.11
C LEU A 253 -6.26 -10.90 2.07
N ARG A 254 -5.78 -11.66 1.08
CA ARG A 254 -6.63 -12.40 0.13
C ARG A 254 -7.53 -13.44 0.83
N ARG A 255 -7.10 -13.98 1.97
CA ARG A 255 -7.89 -14.93 2.80
C ARG A 255 -8.91 -14.24 3.70
N ALA A 256 -8.76 -12.94 3.97
CA ALA A 256 -9.71 -12.18 4.76
C ALA A 256 -10.99 -11.90 3.96
N SER A 257 -12.13 -11.96 4.61
CA SER A 257 -13.41 -11.56 4.01
C SER A 257 -13.49 -10.05 3.79
N LEU A 258 -12.81 -9.28 4.64
CA LEU A 258 -12.79 -7.83 4.61
C LEU A 258 -11.64 -7.28 5.48
N LEU A 259 -11.15 -6.08 5.16
CA LEU A 259 -10.23 -5.32 6.01
C LEU A 259 -10.89 -4.05 6.53
N VAL A 260 -10.89 -3.86 7.86
CA VAL A 260 -11.14 -2.57 8.53
C VAL A 260 -9.79 -1.93 8.84
N THR A 261 -9.58 -0.69 8.45
CA THR A 261 -8.25 -0.08 8.59
C THR A 261 -8.28 1.44 8.63
N ASN A 262 -7.29 2.03 9.27
CA ASN A 262 -6.94 3.43 9.05
C ASN A 262 -6.35 3.64 7.64
N ASP A 263 -6.16 4.89 7.20
CA ASP A 263 -5.35 5.23 6.01
C ASP A 263 -3.90 4.78 6.23
N SER A 264 -3.60 3.56 5.84
CA SER A 264 -2.33 2.85 6.09
C SER A 264 -1.94 1.91 4.95
N GLY A 265 -0.72 1.38 5.01
CA GLY A 265 -0.16 0.51 3.96
C GLY A 265 -0.99 -0.74 3.66
N PRO A 266 -1.45 -1.52 4.65
CA PRO A 266 -2.28 -2.70 4.45
C PRO A 266 -3.56 -2.46 3.66
N MET A 267 -4.17 -1.26 3.76
CA MET A 267 -5.32 -0.84 2.97
C MET A 267 -5.08 -1.02 1.46
N HIS A 268 -3.92 -0.58 0.99
CA HIS A 268 -3.59 -0.62 -0.44
C HIS A 268 -3.32 -2.05 -0.92
N ILE A 269 -2.72 -2.89 -0.06
CA ILE A 269 -2.52 -4.31 -0.38
C ILE A 269 -3.87 -5.02 -0.46
N ALA A 270 -4.77 -4.80 0.51
CA ALA A 270 -6.12 -5.40 0.50
C ALA A 270 -6.87 -5.02 -0.78
N ALA A 271 -6.89 -3.74 -1.14
CA ALA A 271 -7.50 -3.28 -2.38
C ALA A 271 -6.87 -3.93 -3.62
N ALA A 272 -5.54 -4.05 -3.64
CA ALA A 272 -4.78 -4.66 -4.74
C ALA A 272 -5.05 -6.16 -4.93
N VAL A 273 -5.35 -6.90 -3.85
CA VAL A 273 -5.68 -8.33 -3.93
C VAL A 273 -7.18 -8.61 -4.04
N GLY A 274 -8.02 -7.55 -4.16
CA GLY A 274 -9.46 -7.66 -4.32
C GLY A 274 -10.24 -7.84 -3.01
N THR A 275 -9.59 -7.75 -1.85
CA THR A 275 -10.27 -7.82 -0.55
C THR A 275 -11.02 -6.52 -0.30
N PRO A 276 -12.34 -6.56 0.01
CA PRO A 276 -13.10 -5.38 0.37
C PRO A 276 -12.47 -4.62 1.55
N VAL A 277 -12.54 -3.30 1.51
CA VAL A 277 -11.94 -2.44 2.55
C VAL A 277 -12.99 -1.50 3.11
N VAL A 278 -13.04 -1.38 4.43
CA VAL A 278 -13.65 -0.26 5.16
C VAL A 278 -12.52 0.59 5.73
N ALA A 279 -12.27 1.73 5.10
CA ALA A 279 -11.14 2.61 5.41
C ALA A 279 -11.58 3.85 6.19
N LEU A 280 -10.84 4.18 7.25
CA LEU A 280 -11.06 5.32 8.10
C LEU A 280 -10.12 6.46 7.72
N PHE A 281 -10.68 7.56 7.26
CA PHE A 281 -9.92 8.71 6.80
C PHE A 281 -10.13 9.94 7.67
N GLY A 282 -9.05 10.41 8.27
CA GLY A 282 -8.97 11.65 9.03
C GLY A 282 -8.39 12.82 8.21
N PRO A 283 -7.12 13.20 8.45
CA PRO A 283 -6.50 14.41 7.90
C PRO A 283 -6.15 14.33 6.41
N THR A 284 -6.26 13.18 5.79
CA THR A 284 -5.81 12.91 4.42
C THR A 284 -6.97 12.88 3.42
N ASP A 285 -6.61 12.93 2.13
CA ASP A 285 -7.56 12.99 1.02
C ASP A 285 -7.71 11.60 0.37
N PRO A 286 -8.87 10.93 0.50
CA PRO A 286 -9.09 9.62 -0.08
C PRO A 286 -9.13 9.64 -1.63
N VAL A 287 -9.37 10.78 -2.26
CA VAL A 287 -9.27 10.91 -3.72
C VAL A 287 -7.85 10.65 -4.18
N LYS A 288 -6.85 11.06 -3.38
CA LYS A 288 -5.42 10.90 -3.72
C LYS A 288 -4.85 9.55 -3.32
N THR A 289 -5.30 9.00 -2.21
CA THR A 289 -4.68 7.81 -1.60
C THR A 289 -5.69 6.86 -0.95
N GLY A 290 -6.96 6.87 -1.36
CA GLY A 290 -7.94 5.89 -0.90
C GLY A 290 -7.64 4.46 -1.41
N PRO A 291 -8.40 3.47 -0.98
CA PRO A 291 -8.31 2.13 -1.57
C PRO A 291 -8.70 2.22 -3.06
N TYR A 292 -7.79 1.78 -3.95
CA TYR A 292 -7.99 1.92 -5.39
C TYR A 292 -8.94 0.86 -5.93
N GLY A 293 -9.88 1.27 -6.75
CA GLY A 293 -10.85 0.37 -7.37
C GLY A 293 -12.28 0.58 -6.85
N LYS A 294 -13.14 -0.41 -7.15
CA LYS A 294 -14.53 -0.41 -6.72
C LYS A 294 -14.74 -1.37 -5.55
N GLY A 295 -15.88 -1.27 -4.85
CA GLY A 295 -16.23 -2.20 -3.79
C GLY A 295 -15.57 -1.90 -2.44
N HIS A 296 -15.01 -0.72 -2.25
CA HIS A 296 -14.45 -0.27 -0.97
C HIS A 296 -15.33 0.83 -0.36
N VAL A 297 -15.30 0.95 0.96
CA VAL A 297 -16.00 2.01 1.72
C VAL A 297 -14.98 2.89 2.39
N VAL A 298 -15.14 4.20 2.24
CA VAL A 298 -14.35 5.20 2.97
C VAL A 298 -15.25 5.92 3.95
N LEU A 299 -14.94 5.82 5.23
CA LEU A 299 -15.63 6.50 6.30
C LEU A 299 -14.79 7.68 6.79
N SER A 300 -15.43 8.80 6.96
CA SER A 300 -14.80 10.02 7.46
C SER A 300 -15.87 10.98 7.97
N HIS A 301 -15.51 11.85 8.91
CA HIS A 301 -16.39 12.93 9.30
C HIS A 301 -15.97 14.25 8.66
N ALA A 302 -16.94 15.01 8.15
CA ALA A 302 -16.68 16.30 7.51
C ALA A 302 -16.37 17.35 8.57
N VAL A 303 -15.20 17.97 8.46
CA VAL A 303 -14.78 19.13 9.25
C VAL A 303 -14.10 20.14 8.33
N GLU A 304 -14.20 21.43 8.62
CA GLU A 304 -13.70 22.51 7.76
C GLU A 304 -12.22 22.38 7.36
N CYS A 305 -11.38 21.84 8.26
CA CYS A 305 -9.94 21.71 8.00
C CYS A 305 -9.56 20.52 7.13
N ARG A 306 -10.51 19.64 6.73
CA ARG A 306 -10.22 18.44 5.95
C ARG A 306 -10.19 18.71 4.45
N PRO A 307 -9.18 18.15 3.71
CA PRO A 307 -7.98 17.47 4.17
C PRO A 307 -6.88 18.43 4.64
N CYS A 308 -6.34 18.27 5.85
CA CYS A 308 -5.33 19.18 6.40
C CYS A 308 -3.88 18.67 6.26
N PHE A 309 -3.67 17.36 6.08
CA PHE A 309 -2.37 16.69 6.00
C PHE A 309 -1.42 16.96 7.17
N ARG A 310 -1.95 17.32 8.35
CA ARG A 310 -1.17 17.64 9.54
C ARG A 310 -0.89 16.40 10.37
N ARG A 311 0.30 16.37 10.98
CA ARG A 311 0.70 15.31 11.91
C ARG A 311 0.26 15.60 13.35
N ASP A 312 -0.08 16.85 13.62
CA ASP A 312 -0.58 17.34 14.90
C ASP A 312 -1.93 18.01 14.68
N CYS A 313 -2.90 17.73 15.55
CA CYS A 313 -4.22 18.30 15.45
C CYS A 313 -4.33 19.56 16.32
N ALA A 314 -4.65 20.70 15.67
CA ALA A 314 -4.77 22.00 16.33
C ALA A 314 -6.24 22.42 16.61
N ARG A 315 -7.22 21.50 16.47
CA ARG A 315 -8.64 21.83 16.74
C ARG A 315 -8.96 21.78 18.23
N ALA A 316 -9.99 22.53 18.63
CA ALA A 316 -10.53 22.51 20.00
C ALA A 316 -11.02 21.10 20.39
N VAL A 317 -11.65 20.38 19.45
CA VAL A 317 -11.95 18.95 19.60
C VAL A 317 -10.90 18.18 18.77
N PRO A 318 -9.91 17.56 19.44
CA PRO A 318 -8.85 16.86 18.73
C PRO A 318 -9.36 15.68 17.91
N LEU A 319 -8.86 15.55 16.68
CA LEU A 319 -9.16 14.45 15.77
C LEU A 319 -10.65 14.22 15.48
N GLU A 320 -11.50 15.25 15.58
CA GLU A 320 -12.95 15.16 15.35
C GLU A 320 -13.27 14.47 14.00
N CYS A 321 -12.45 14.69 12.96
CA CYS A 321 -12.58 14.02 11.67
C CYS A 321 -12.52 12.48 11.75
N LEU A 322 -11.98 11.91 12.83
CA LEU A 322 -11.93 10.47 13.10
C LEU A 322 -12.80 10.08 14.30
N THR A 323 -12.74 10.83 15.40
CA THR A 323 -13.48 10.49 16.64
C THR A 323 -14.99 10.57 16.45
N ALA A 324 -15.48 11.38 15.51
CA ALA A 324 -16.89 11.45 15.17
C ALA A 324 -17.36 10.30 14.25
N VAL A 325 -16.45 9.53 13.66
CA VAL A 325 -16.81 8.26 13.02
C VAL A 325 -17.07 7.24 14.12
N ARG A 326 -18.32 6.78 14.24
CA ARG A 326 -18.77 5.91 15.33
C ARG A 326 -18.61 4.43 14.97
N PRO A 327 -18.40 3.54 15.97
CA PRO A 327 -18.29 2.09 15.76
C PRO A 327 -19.47 1.50 14.97
N GLU A 328 -20.69 1.98 15.22
CA GLU A 328 -21.89 1.53 14.51
C GLU A 328 -21.84 1.79 13.00
N GLN A 329 -21.20 2.86 12.58
CA GLN A 329 -21.04 3.17 11.14
C GLN A 329 -20.07 2.19 10.49
N VAL A 330 -18.99 1.81 11.22
CA VAL A 330 -18.02 0.82 10.75
C VAL A 330 -18.67 -0.57 10.66
N VAL A 331 -19.38 -0.98 11.70
CA VAL A 331 -20.08 -2.27 11.73
C VAL A 331 -21.07 -2.37 10.58
N ARG A 332 -21.93 -1.37 10.39
CA ARG A 332 -22.88 -1.32 9.25
C ARG A 332 -22.18 -1.39 7.89
N ALA A 333 -21.04 -0.70 7.73
CA ALA A 333 -20.29 -0.75 6.50
C ALA A 333 -19.70 -2.15 6.24
N VAL A 334 -19.23 -2.83 7.29
CA VAL A 334 -18.74 -4.21 7.22
C VAL A 334 -19.89 -5.16 6.82
N GLU A 335 -21.04 -5.08 7.49
CA GLU A 335 -22.23 -5.88 7.20
C GLU A 335 -22.66 -5.77 5.73
N GLN A 336 -22.80 -4.54 5.25
CA GLN A 336 -23.14 -4.27 3.85
C GLN A 336 -22.14 -4.85 2.85
N GLN A 337 -20.84 -4.84 3.19
CA GLN A 337 -19.81 -5.42 2.33
C GLN A 337 -19.86 -6.95 2.33
N LEU A 338 -20.08 -7.58 3.48
CA LEU A 338 -20.22 -9.03 3.58
C LEU A 338 -21.45 -9.53 2.82
N GLU A 339 -22.59 -8.84 2.90
CA GLU A 339 -23.80 -9.16 2.14
C GLU A 339 -23.58 -9.08 0.63
N ARG A 340 -22.84 -8.05 0.16
CA ARG A 340 -22.49 -7.91 -1.28
C ARG A 340 -21.64 -9.05 -1.78
N SER A 341 -20.68 -9.52 -0.95
CA SER A 341 -19.79 -10.62 -1.31
C SER A 341 -20.49 -11.98 -1.37
N GLN A 342 -21.67 -12.11 -0.75
CA GLN A 342 -22.47 -13.34 -0.76
C GLN A 342 -23.47 -13.42 -1.94
N LYS A 343 -23.74 -12.31 -2.66
CA LYS A 343 -24.64 -12.31 -3.81
C LYS A 343 -23.89 -12.81 -5.06
N PRO A 344 -24.31 -13.94 -5.69
CA PRO A 344 -23.70 -14.40 -6.92
C PRO A 344 -24.00 -13.39 -8.05
N GLY A 345 -22.95 -12.81 -8.65
CA GLY A 345 -23.04 -11.96 -9.84
C GLY A 345 -22.57 -10.52 -9.72
N SER A 346 -21.80 -10.14 -8.69
CA SER A 346 -21.29 -8.77 -8.49
C SER A 346 -19.76 -8.66 -8.60
N LEU A 347 -19.16 -9.22 -9.67
CA LEU A 347 -17.77 -8.97 -10.06
C LEU A 347 -17.73 -8.34 -11.45
#